data_d785432aee76280e1e06dfc2d1d3d74d
#
_entry.id   d785432aee76280e1e06dfc2d1d3d74d
#
_cell.length_a   1.000
_cell.length_b   1.000
_cell.length_c   1.000
_cell.angle_alpha   90.00
_cell.angle_beta   90.00
_cell.angle_gamma   90.00
#
_symmetry.space_group_name_H-M   'P 1'
#
loop_
_entity.id
_entity.type
_entity.pdbx_description
1 polymer ?
#
loop_
_entity_poly.entity_id
_entity_poly.type
_entity_poly.pdbx_seq_one_letter_code
_entity_poly.pdbx_strand_id
1 'polypeptide(L)'
;MKRKLVYVCLLAMVAGGMMSFSYDIPEKQETGGREDRVISFPGAEGHGRYTTGGRGGKVYHVTSLEDDGSQGTLRWALKQNGPKTIVFDVAGTIHLKSELRTGKDHLTIAGQTSPGGICLADYGFSINSNNVIIRFLRFRPGEASGKEPDGLGGCDKKDIMVDHCSVSWSVDECLSVYGMENSTVQWCIGSEALRKATHVKGAHGYGGNWGGHKASYHHNLIAHCESRVPRLGPRPSTLALGECVDIRNNVFYNWAGNGCYGGEDQHVNIVNNYYKPGPATKQASKQVQYRIAKV
;
A
#
# COMPACT_ATOMS: atom_id res chain seq x y z
N MET A 1 23.04 -32.56 20.36
CA MET A 1 23.51 -31.59 21.39
C MET A 1 22.56 -30.42 21.40
N LYS A 2 21.72 -30.28 22.44
CA LYS A 2 20.72 -29.24 22.58
C LYS A 2 21.41 -27.95 23.10
N ARG A 3 21.39 -26.88 22.34
CA ARG A 3 21.79 -25.56 22.84
C ARG A 3 20.61 -24.91 23.55
N LYS A 4 20.71 -24.70 24.85
CA LYS A 4 19.80 -23.92 25.65
C LYS A 4 20.20 -22.43 25.50
N LEU A 5 19.31 -21.61 25.05
CA LEU A 5 19.48 -20.15 25.05
C LEU A 5 18.90 -19.62 26.37
N VAL A 6 19.76 -19.09 27.22
CA VAL A 6 19.37 -18.47 28.51
C VAL A 6 19.30 -16.98 28.30
N TYR A 7 18.11 -16.39 28.42
CA TYR A 7 17.97 -14.93 28.52
C TYR A 7 18.03 -14.50 29.98
N VAL A 8 19.04 -13.74 30.31
CA VAL A 8 19.18 -13.10 31.63
C VAL A 8 18.61 -11.68 31.51
N CYS A 9 17.47 -11.45 32.16
CA CYS A 9 17.00 -10.10 32.43
C CYS A 9 17.63 -9.60 33.74
N LEU A 10 18.46 -8.56 33.66
CA LEU A 10 18.93 -7.83 34.84
C LEU A 10 17.79 -6.93 35.37
N LEU A 11 17.26 -7.26 36.51
CA LEU A 11 16.45 -6.33 37.33
C LEU A 11 17.12 -6.16 38.68
N ALA A 12 17.16 -4.92 39.12
CA ALA A 12 17.84 -4.47 40.33
C ALA A 12 17.40 -5.22 41.59
N MET A 13 18.37 -5.50 42.47
CA MET A 13 18.18 -6.16 43.76
C MET A 13 17.32 -5.33 44.73
N VAL A 14 16.27 -5.97 45.24
CA VAL A 14 15.83 -5.83 46.63
C VAL A 14 15.61 -7.24 47.13
N ALA A 15 16.16 -7.53 48.33
CA ALA A 15 16.28 -8.85 48.93
C ALA A 15 14.98 -9.65 48.99
N GLY A 16 15.01 -10.88 48.49
CA GLY A 16 13.95 -11.86 48.71
C GLY A 16 13.80 -12.85 47.57
N GLY A 17 14.40 -14.02 47.67
CA GLY A 17 14.01 -15.26 47.00
C GLY A 17 14.03 -15.29 45.46
N MET A 18 15.08 -15.83 44.84
CA MET A 18 15.09 -16.21 43.44
C MET A 18 14.11 -17.35 43.17
N MET A 19 12.97 -17.06 42.54
CA MET A 19 12.19 -18.06 41.79
C MET A 19 12.55 -17.96 40.32
N SER A 20 13.27 -18.93 39.78
CA SER A 20 13.48 -19.06 38.35
C SER A 20 12.25 -19.73 37.71
N PHE A 21 11.48 -18.98 36.95
CA PHE A 21 10.47 -19.55 36.08
C PHE A 21 11.11 -19.88 34.73
N SER A 22 11.24 -21.16 34.44
CA SER A 22 11.53 -21.63 33.10
C SER A 22 10.20 -21.80 32.35
N TYR A 23 9.94 -20.93 31.38
CA TYR A 23 8.89 -21.16 30.41
C TYR A 23 9.43 -22.05 29.30
N ASP A 24 8.97 -23.28 29.23
CA ASP A 24 9.10 -24.10 28.03
C ASP A 24 8.11 -23.59 26.99
N ILE A 25 8.57 -22.78 26.05
CA ILE A 25 7.83 -22.48 24.83
C ILE A 25 7.92 -23.73 23.96
N PRO A 26 6.80 -24.40 23.64
CA PRO A 26 6.85 -25.51 22.72
C PRO A 26 7.31 -24.99 21.35
N GLU A 27 8.52 -25.39 20.95
CA GLU A 27 9.04 -25.17 19.62
C GLU A 27 8.15 -25.94 18.63
N LYS A 28 7.19 -25.28 18.03
CA LYS A 28 6.45 -25.83 16.90
C LYS A 28 7.47 -25.97 15.77
N GLN A 29 8.07 -27.16 15.64
CA GLN A 29 8.83 -27.50 14.45
C GLN A 29 7.88 -27.45 13.26
N GLU A 30 7.87 -26.32 12.55
CA GLU A 30 7.41 -26.29 11.18
C GLU A 30 8.47 -27.03 10.33
N THR A 31 8.37 -28.34 10.27
CA THR A 31 9.03 -29.16 9.25
C THR A 31 8.24 -29.06 7.94
N GLY A 32 7.97 -27.84 7.50
CA GLY A 32 7.60 -27.53 6.15
C GLY A 32 8.88 -27.11 5.44
N GLY A 33 9.30 -27.88 4.43
CA GLY A 33 10.42 -27.51 3.58
C GLY A 33 10.29 -26.04 3.19
N ARG A 34 11.38 -25.29 3.32
CA ARG A 34 11.51 -23.96 2.77
C ARG A 34 11.30 -24.14 1.26
N GLU A 35 10.05 -24.01 0.80
CA GLU A 35 9.83 -23.85 -0.64
C GLU A 35 10.71 -22.68 -1.06
N ASP A 36 11.58 -22.89 -2.03
CA ASP A 36 12.39 -21.84 -2.67
C ASP A 36 11.45 -20.92 -3.47
N ARG A 37 10.59 -20.20 -2.74
CA ARG A 37 9.68 -19.22 -3.36
C ARG A 37 10.50 -18.06 -3.86
N VAL A 38 10.46 -17.87 -5.16
CA VAL A 38 11.11 -16.73 -5.80
C VAL A 38 10.34 -15.45 -5.46
N ILE A 39 11.02 -14.47 -4.87
CA ILE A 39 10.43 -13.17 -4.58
C ILE A 39 9.99 -12.44 -5.86
N SER A 40 9.08 -11.49 -5.73
CA SER A 40 8.50 -10.73 -6.85
C SER A 40 9.57 -10.07 -7.72
N PHE A 41 10.55 -9.45 -7.08
CA PHE A 41 11.72 -8.81 -7.69
C PHE A 41 12.78 -8.55 -6.58
N PRO A 42 14.05 -8.30 -6.91
CA PRO A 42 15.05 -7.91 -5.92
C PRO A 42 14.62 -6.67 -5.13
N GLY A 43 14.57 -6.78 -3.80
CA GLY A 43 14.07 -5.73 -2.90
C GLY A 43 12.57 -5.79 -2.59
N ALA A 44 11.85 -6.80 -3.05
CA ALA A 44 10.47 -7.05 -2.61
C ALA A 44 10.46 -7.58 -1.16
N GLU A 45 9.75 -6.88 -0.28
CA GLU A 45 9.65 -7.21 1.15
C GLU A 45 8.18 -7.33 1.60
N GLY A 46 7.97 -7.63 2.88
CA GLY A 46 6.65 -7.73 3.47
C GLY A 46 5.85 -8.97 3.04
N HIS A 47 4.57 -8.96 3.33
CA HIS A 47 3.71 -10.13 3.10
C HIS A 47 3.44 -10.41 1.61
N GLY A 48 3.42 -9.36 0.77
CA GLY A 48 3.26 -9.48 -0.69
C GLY A 48 4.51 -9.88 -1.46
N ARG A 49 5.66 -10.09 -0.80
CA ARG A 49 6.96 -10.31 -1.46
C ARG A 49 7.03 -11.51 -2.41
N TYR A 50 6.10 -12.43 -2.32
CA TYR A 50 6.03 -13.61 -3.19
C TYR A 50 4.99 -13.50 -4.30
N THR A 51 4.37 -12.34 -4.47
CA THR A 51 3.47 -12.07 -5.60
C THR A 51 4.19 -12.34 -6.90
N THR A 52 3.61 -13.19 -7.75
CA THR A 52 4.27 -13.60 -9.01
C THR A 52 3.94 -12.67 -10.16
N GLY A 53 2.82 -11.94 -10.07
CA GLY A 53 2.36 -11.05 -11.11
C GLY A 53 2.21 -11.77 -12.45
N GLY A 54 2.71 -11.17 -13.50
CA GLY A 54 2.69 -11.70 -14.87
C GLY A 54 3.83 -12.65 -15.23
N ARG A 55 4.58 -13.17 -14.25
CA ARG A 55 5.75 -14.03 -14.50
C ARG A 55 5.38 -15.24 -15.36
N GLY A 56 6.20 -15.51 -16.38
CA GLY A 56 5.98 -16.61 -17.33
C GLY A 56 4.90 -16.33 -18.37
N GLY A 57 4.24 -15.17 -18.31
CA GLY A 57 3.23 -14.77 -19.25
C GLY A 57 3.74 -13.98 -20.46
N LYS A 58 2.81 -13.44 -21.25
CA LYS A 58 3.12 -12.61 -22.42
C LYS A 58 3.57 -11.21 -22.00
N VAL A 59 4.45 -10.62 -22.79
CA VAL A 59 4.84 -9.21 -22.66
C VAL A 59 4.02 -8.38 -23.65
N TYR A 60 3.43 -7.31 -23.15
CA TYR A 60 2.69 -6.34 -23.97
C TYR A 60 3.36 -4.97 -23.86
N HIS A 61 3.66 -4.39 -25.01
CA HIS A 61 4.29 -3.10 -25.13
C HIS A 61 3.24 -1.98 -25.23
N VAL A 62 3.38 -0.98 -24.38
CA VAL A 62 2.63 0.26 -24.51
C VAL A 62 3.45 1.22 -25.34
N THR A 63 2.97 1.47 -26.55
CA THR A 63 3.63 2.28 -27.58
C THR A 63 2.90 3.60 -27.84
N SER A 64 1.76 3.82 -27.17
CA SER A 64 0.94 5.03 -27.31
C SER A 64 0.53 5.56 -25.93
N LEU A 65 0.46 6.88 -25.81
CA LEU A 65 -0.07 7.58 -24.62
C LEU A 65 -1.59 7.80 -24.69
N GLU A 66 -2.24 7.36 -25.76
CA GLU A 66 -3.70 7.45 -25.89
C GLU A 66 -4.41 6.47 -24.93
N ASP A 67 -5.67 6.77 -24.64
CA ASP A 67 -6.53 5.95 -23.78
C ASP A 67 -7.84 5.55 -24.50
N ASP A 68 -7.75 5.22 -25.77
CA ASP A 68 -8.89 4.82 -26.62
C ASP A 68 -9.16 3.31 -26.64
N GLY A 69 -8.25 2.52 -26.06
CA GLY A 69 -8.35 1.06 -26.01
C GLY A 69 -7.88 0.37 -27.29
N SER A 70 -7.26 1.09 -28.22
CA SER A 70 -6.61 0.53 -29.41
C SER A 70 -5.32 -0.22 -29.02
N GLN A 71 -4.87 -1.11 -29.89
CA GLN A 71 -3.63 -1.86 -29.70
C GLN A 71 -2.45 -0.90 -29.46
N GLY A 72 -1.61 -1.22 -28.47
CA GLY A 72 -0.49 -0.40 -28.06
C GLY A 72 -0.83 0.61 -26.95
N THR A 73 -2.10 0.74 -26.54
CA THR A 73 -2.47 1.55 -25.37
C THR A 73 -2.43 0.73 -24.08
N LEU A 74 -2.26 1.39 -22.92
CA LEU A 74 -2.30 0.71 -21.62
C LEU A 74 -3.66 0.04 -21.37
N ARG A 75 -4.77 0.71 -21.73
CA ARG A 75 -6.13 0.17 -21.58
C ARG A 75 -6.34 -1.11 -22.39
N TRP A 76 -5.79 -1.18 -23.57
CA TRP A 76 -5.83 -2.41 -24.39
C TRP A 76 -4.99 -3.52 -23.74
N ALA A 77 -3.78 -3.23 -23.31
CA ALA A 77 -2.89 -4.21 -22.69
C ALA A 77 -3.50 -4.83 -21.41
N LEU A 78 -4.17 -4.04 -20.58
CA LEU A 78 -4.86 -4.51 -19.38
C LEU A 78 -6.00 -5.49 -19.67
N LYS A 79 -6.66 -5.37 -20.82
CA LYS A 79 -7.78 -6.24 -21.22
C LYS A 79 -7.33 -7.62 -21.74
N GLN A 80 -6.06 -7.81 -22.04
CA GLN A 80 -5.58 -9.08 -22.59
C GLN A 80 -5.72 -10.22 -21.57
N ASN A 81 -5.93 -11.44 -22.04
CA ASN A 81 -6.12 -12.62 -21.22
C ASN A 81 -4.78 -13.30 -20.85
N GLY A 82 -4.80 -14.07 -19.77
CA GLY A 82 -3.67 -14.84 -19.26
C GLY A 82 -2.63 -14.00 -18.51
N PRO A 83 -1.63 -14.65 -17.92
CA PRO A 83 -0.53 -13.97 -17.24
C PRO A 83 0.20 -13.01 -18.18
N LYS A 84 0.51 -11.79 -17.72
CA LYS A 84 1.10 -10.77 -18.57
C LYS A 84 1.95 -9.76 -17.84
N THR A 85 2.98 -9.31 -18.51
CA THR A 85 3.80 -8.16 -18.11
C THR A 85 3.58 -7.02 -19.10
N ILE A 86 3.22 -5.86 -18.61
CA ILE A 86 3.06 -4.63 -19.41
C ILE A 86 4.31 -3.79 -19.24
N VAL A 87 4.95 -3.46 -20.35
CA VAL A 87 6.14 -2.61 -20.44
C VAL A 87 5.84 -1.38 -21.29
N PHE A 88 6.63 -0.33 -21.13
CA PHE A 88 6.39 0.95 -21.81
C PHE A 88 7.58 1.32 -22.69
N ASP A 89 7.31 1.54 -23.96
CA ASP A 89 8.28 2.04 -24.96
C ASP A 89 8.17 3.56 -25.13
N VAL A 90 7.21 4.17 -24.45
CA VAL A 90 6.92 5.62 -24.46
C VAL A 90 7.06 6.21 -23.06
N ALA A 91 7.21 7.52 -22.99
CA ALA A 91 7.21 8.30 -21.74
C ALA A 91 6.23 9.46 -21.84
N GLY A 92 5.60 9.80 -20.71
CA GLY A 92 4.68 10.94 -20.67
C GLY A 92 3.45 10.69 -19.82
N THR A 93 2.42 11.47 -20.09
CA THR A 93 1.14 11.39 -19.40
C THR A 93 0.08 10.74 -20.28
N ILE A 94 -0.54 9.69 -19.75
CA ILE A 94 -1.75 9.09 -20.31
C ILE A 94 -2.95 9.81 -19.68
N HIS A 95 -3.66 10.60 -20.46
CA HIS A 95 -4.89 11.25 -20.05
C HIS A 95 -6.05 10.25 -20.14
N LEU A 96 -6.44 9.70 -19.01
CA LEU A 96 -7.48 8.68 -18.93
C LEU A 96 -8.84 9.28 -19.34
N LYS A 97 -9.62 8.53 -20.10
CA LYS A 97 -11.00 8.90 -20.51
C LYS A 97 -12.07 8.33 -19.57
N SER A 98 -11.67 7.42 -18.71
CA SER A 98 -12.48 6.83 -17.64
C SER A 98 -11.57 6.13 -16.64
N GLU A 99 -12.12 5.80 -15.46
CA GLU A 99 -11.38 5.00 -14.48
C GLU A 99 -10.71 3.78 -15.14
N LEU A 100 -9.45 3.57 -14.80
CA LEU A 100 -8.69 2.44 -15.29
C LEU A 100 -8.61 1.37 -14.20
N ARG A 101 -8.87 0.11 -14.58
CA ARG A 101 -8.90 -1.01 -13.62
C ARG A 101 -8.07 -2.17 -14.10
N THR A 102 -7.42 -2.86 -13.17
CA THR A 102 -6.98 -4.23 -13.45
C THR A 102 -8.22 -5.12 -13.52
N GLY A 103 -8.35 -5.95 -14.53
CA GLY A 103 -9.54 -6.79 -14.69
C GLY A 103 -9.22 -8.26 -14.90
N LYS A 104 -7.94 -8.63 -14.90
CA LYS A 104 -7.44 -9.99 -15.13
C LYS A 104 -6.31 -10.27 -14.15
N ASP A 105 -6.34 -11.43 -13.55
CA ASP A 105 -5.33 -11.90 -12.63
C ASP A 105 -3.96 -12.09 -13.31
N HIS A 106 -2.92 -12.21 -12.50
CA HIS A 106 -1.54 -12.47 -12.94
C HIS A 106 -0.96 -11.35 -13.82
N LEU A 107 -0.88 -10.16 -13.27
CA LEU A 107 -0.47 -8.95 -13.96
C LEU A 107 0.79 -8.33 -13.33
N THR A 108 1.75 -7.94 -14.16
CA THR A 108 2.83 -7.01 -13.79
C THR A 108 2.74 -5.77 -14.66
N ILE A 109 2.72 -4.58 -14.06
CA ILE A 109 2.87 -3.29 -14.75
C ILE A 109 4.24 -2.73 -14.38
N ALA A 110 5.15 -2.73 -15.33
CA ALA A 110 6.56 -2.40 -15.16
C ALA A 110 6.85 -0.97 -15.63
N GLY A 111 6.43 0.05 -14.86
CA GLY A 111 6.62 1.46 -15.20
C GLY A 111 8.08 1.88 -15.36
N GLN A 112 9.02 1.18 -14.71
CA GLN A 112 10.46 1.42 -14.83
C GLN A 112 11.03 1.17 -16.23
N THR A 113 10.30 0.51 -17.12
CA THR A 113 10.74 0.29 -18.51
C THR A 113 10.55 1.51 -19.38
N SER A 114 9.71 2.45 -18.96
CA SER A 114 9.49 3.70 -19.69
C SER A 114 10.77 4.56 -19.72
N PRO A 115 11.17 5.10 -20.87
CA PRO A 115 12.38 5.91 -20.98
C PRO A 115 12.37 7.23 -20.21
N GLY A 116 11.19 7.70 -19.75
CA GLY A 116 11.05 8.94 -18.97
C GLY A 116 9.95 8.85 -17.90
N GLY A 117 9.38 7.65 -17.72
CA GLY A 117 8.32 7.37 -16.77
C GLY A 117 6.91 7.71 -17.27
N ILE A 118 5.92 7.06 -16.68
CA ILE A 118 4.50 7.17 -17.04
C ILE A 118 3.72 7.84 -15.91
N CYS A 119 2.86 8.76 -16.29
CA CYS A 119 1.83 9.36 -15.43
C CYS A 119 0.44 8.98 -15.95
N LEU A 120 -0.44 8.55 -15.06
CA LEU A 120 -1.86 8.36 -15.33
C LEU A 120 -2.61 9.54 -14.72
N ALA A 121 -3.34 10.30 -15.54
CA ALA A 121 -4.03 11.52 -15.13
C ALA A 121 -5.53 11.46 -15.39
N ASP A 122 -6.27 12.39 -14.77
CA ASP A 122 -7.70 12.71 -14.93
C ASP A 122 -8.67 11.73 -14.27
N TYR A 123 -8.36 10.46 -14.16
CA TYR A 123 -9.15 9.45 -13.44
C TYR A 123 -8.29 8.58 -12.54
N GLY A 124 -8.92 7.88 -11.61
CA GLY A 124 -8.27 6.95 -10.72
C GLY A 124 -7.86 5.62 -11.36
N PHE A 125 -7.01 4.89 -10.64
CA PHE A 125 -6.62 3.53 -11.00
C PHE A 125 -7.02 2.56 -9.89
N SER A 126 -7.76 1.50 -10.24
CA SER A 126 -8.28 0.52 -9.29
C SER A 126 -7.68 -0.88 -9.49
N ILE A 127 -7.15 -1.47 -8.41
CA ILE A 127 -6.73 -2.86 -8.37
C ILE A 127 -7.96 -3.73 -8.16
N ASN A 128 -8.42 -4.40 -9.22
CA ASN A 128 -9.64 -5.23 -9.23
C ASN A 128 -9.37 -6.68 -9.67
N SER A 129 -8.15 -7.16 -9.51
CA SER A 129 -7.73 -8.53 -9.80
C SER A 129 -6.68 -9.00 -8.81
N ASN A 130 -6.45 -10.31 -8.76
CA ASN A 130 -5.48 -10.93 -7.88
C ASN A 130 -4.11 -11.07 -8.56
N ASN A 131 -3.09 -11.27 -7.73
CA ASN A 131 -1.72 -11.51 -8.17
C ASN A 131 -1.21 -10.40 -9.09
N VAL A 132 -1.12 -9.18 -8.52
CA VAL A 132 -0.80 -7.96 -9.26
C VAL A 132 0.47 -7.31 -8.70
N ILE A 133 1.38 -6.97 -9.59
CA ILE A 133 2.56 -6.16 -9.30
C ILE A 133 2.45 -4.84 -10.08
N ILE A 134 2.55 -3.70 -9.38
CA ILE A 134 2.54 -2.35 -9.97
C ILE A 134 3.78 -1.61 -9.51
N ARG A 135 4.61 -1.15 -10.44
CA ARG A 135 5.86 -0.50 -10.11
C ARG A 135 6.13 0.76 -10.95
N PHE A 136 6.71 1.77 -10.30
CA PHE A 136 7.25 3.00 -10.92
C PHE A 136 6.24 3.77 -11.77
N LEU A 137 4.99 3.88 -11.33
CA LEU A 137 3.97 4.70 -11.95
C LEU A 137 3.65 5.95 -11.12
N ARG A 138 3.20 6.99 -11.80
CA ARG A 138 2.66 8.21 -11.19
C ARG A 138 1.16 8.27 -11.45
N PHE A 139 0.37 8.54 -10.42
CA PHE A 139 -1.09 8.66 -10.49
C PHE A 139 -1.47 10.09 -10.09
N ARG A 140 -2.14 10.81 -10.98
CA ARG A 140 -2.51 12.23 -10.84
C ARG A 140 -3.94 12.44 -11.33
N PRO A 141 -4.96 11.89 -10.61
CA PRO A 141 -6.33 11.96 -11.11
C PRO A 141 -6.83 13.40 -11.24
N GLY A 142 -6.52 14.28 -10.30
CA GLY A 142 -7.06 15.63 -10.31
C GLY A 142 -8.58 15.65 -10.18
N GLU A 143 -9.18 16.81 -10.40
CA GLU A 143 -10.63 17.03 -10.31
C GLU A 143 -11.31 17.26 -11.67
N ALA A 144 -10.57 17.29 -12.77
CA ALA A 144 -11.08 17.62 -14.10
C ALA A 144 -12.18 16.67 -14.59
N SER A 145 -12.21 15.43 -14.13
CA SER A 145 -13.26 14.46 -14.47
C SER A 145 -14.62 14.76 -13.82
N GLY A 146 -14.68 15.65 -12.82
CA GLY A 146 -15.88 15.86 -11.99
C GLY A 146 -16.28 14.63 -11.15
N LYS A 147 -15.41 13.63 -11.03
CA LYS A 147 -15.58 12.43 -10.20
C LYS A 147 -14.82 12.58 -8.88
N GLU A 148 -14.97 11.60 -8.02
CA GLU A 148 -14.32 11.52 -6.70
C GLU A 148 -13.29 10.40 -6.68
N PRO A 149 -12.24 10.46 -7.51
CA PRO A 149 -11.33 9.32 -7.64
C PRO A 149 -10.38 9.21 -6.46
N ASP A 150 -10.17 7.96 -6.04
CA ASP A 150 -8.91 7.56 -5.44
C ASP A 150 -7.80 7.64 -6.49
N GLY A 151 -6.60 7.96 -6.06
CA GLY A 151 -5.47 7.96 -6.99
C GLY A 151 -5.07 6.55 -7.41
N LEU A 152 -4.69 5.74 -6.43
CA LEU A 152 -4.47 4.30 -6.55
C LEU A 152 -5.21 3.60 -5.42
N GLY A 153 -6.22 2.82 -5.76
CA GLY A 153 -7.06 2.13 -4.80
C GLY A 153 -7.33 0.68 -5.15
N GLY A 154 -8.02 0.01 -4.23
CA GLY A 154 -8.52 -1.35 -4.41
C GLY A 154 -8.69 -2.07 -3.08
N CYS A 155 -9.59 -3.05 -3.07
CA CYS A 155 -9.86 -3.89 -1.91
C CYS A 155 -10.30 -5.31 -2.31
N ASP A 156 -10.32 -6.21 -1.31
CA ASP A 156 -10.86 -7.57 -1.42
C ASP A 156 -10.15 -8.42 -2.51
N LYS A 157 -8.85 -8.22 -2.66
CA LYS A 157 -7.98 -8.98 -3.57
C LYS A 157 -6.81 -9.59 -2.80
N LYS A 158 -6.05 -10.46 -3.46
CA LYS A 158 -4.91 -11.15 -2.85
C LYS A 158 -3.67 -11.13 -3.74
N ASP A 159 -2.52 -11.29 -3.05
CA ASP A 159 -1.21 -11.30 -3.69
C ASP A 159 -0.94 -9.99 -4.44
N ILE A 160 -0.85 -8.90 -3.70
CA ILE A 160 -0.68 -7.54 -4.26
C ILE A 160 0.67 -6.96 -3.84
N MET A 161 1.40 -6.43 -4.83
CA MET A 161 2.64 -5.71 -4.62
C MET A 161 2.61 -4.37 -5.34
N VAL A 162 2.65 -3.28 -4.58
CA VAL A 162 2.79 -1.91 -5.08
C VAL A 162 4.12 -1.35 -4.63
N ASP A 163 4.94 -0.91 -5.57
CA ASP A 163 6.32 -0.54 -5.31
C ASP A 163 6.76 0.69 -6.12
N HIS A 164 7.42 1.64 -5.46
CA HIS A 164 7.97 2.87 -6.06
C HIS A 164 6.94 3.67 -6.88
N CYS A 165 5.71 3.74 -6.43
CA CYS A 165 4.67 4.55 -7.06
C CYS A 165 4.49 5.89 -6.35
N SER A 166 4.03 6.90 -7.07
CA SER A 166 3.62 8.17 -6.48
C SER A 166 2.19 8.53 -6.83
N VAL A 167 1.44 8.98 -5.84
CA VAL A 167 0.02 9.30 -5.95
C VAL A 167 -0.21 10.68 -5.37
N SER A 168 -0.77 11.60 -6.15
CA SER A 168 -1.12 12.95 -5.68
C SER A 168 -2.35 13.46 -6.40
N TRP A 169 -2.96 14.49 -5.79
CA TRP A 169 -4.10 15.22 -6.34
C TRP A 169 -5.37 14.39 -6.47
N SER A 170 -5.54 13.43 -5.58
CA SER A 170 -6.78 12.67 -5.46
C SER A 170 -7.88 13.52 -4.84
N VAL A 171 -9.11 13.31 -5.25
CA VAL A 171 -10.28 14.00 -4.69
C VAL A 171 -10.76 13.31 -3.41
N ASP A 172 -10.69 11.97 -3.33
CA ASP A 172 -10.93 11.21 -2.10
C ASP A 172 -9.60 10.77 -1.49
N GLU A 173 -9.13 9.55 -1.69
CA GLU A 173 -7.87 9.05 -1.10
C GLU A 173 -6.73 8.98 -2.12
N CYS A 174 -5.51 9.25 -1.66
CA CYS A 174 -4.34 9.04 -2.50
C CYS A 174 -4.07 7.55 -2.71
N LEU A 175 -3.81 6.80 -1.63
CA LEU A 175 -3.28 5.45 -1.70
C LEU A 175 -4.07 4.51 -0.78
N SER A 176 -5.16 3.96 -1.29
CA SER A 176 -6.12 3.12 -0.57
C SER A 176 -6.09 1.67 -1.06
N VAL A 177 -5.03 0.96 -0.70
CA VAL A 177 -4.87 -0.48 -0.94
C VAL A 177 -5.13 -1.19 0.37
N TYR A 178 -6.34 -1.72 0.60
CA TYR A 178 -6.76 -2.25 1.90
C TYR A 178 -7.69 -3.46 1.77
N GLY A 179 -7.89 -4.19 2.88
CA GLY A 179 -8.67 -5.42 2.84
C GLY A 179 -8.11 -6.45 1.84
N MET A 180 -6.80 -6.43 1.65
CA MET A 180 -6.10 -7.37 0.78
C MET A 180 -5.58 -8.55 1.59
N GLU A 181 -5.38 -9.68 0.95
CA GLU A 181 -4.68 -10.83 1.50
C GLU A 181 -3.27 -10.92 0.87
N ASN A 182 -2.23 -11.10 1.71
CA ASN A 182 -0.83 -11.16 1.27
C ASN A 182 -0.40 -9.94 0.43
N SER A 183 -0.45 -8.76 1.00
CA SER A 183 -0.16 -7.53 0.27
C SER A 183 1.05 -6.76 0.81
N THR A 184 1.69 -6.00 -0.05
CA THR A 184 2.70 -5.01 0.33
C THR A 184 2.56 -3.75 -0.50
N VAL A 185 2.62 -2.61 0.18
CA VAL A 185 2.82 -1.28 -0.40
C VAL A 185 4.13 -0.74 0.14
N GLN A 186 5.12 -0.55 -0.72
CA GLN A 186 6.46 -0.15 -0.30
C GLN A 186 7.03 0.95 -1.19
N TRP A 187 7.87 1.82 -0.58
CA TRP A 187 8.62 2.88 -1.27
C TRP A 187 7.73 3.80 -2.10
N CYS A 188 6.50 4.02 -1.67
CA CYS A 188 5.51 4.83 -2.34
C CYS A 188 5.38 6.21 -1.71
N ILE A 189 4.90 7.17 -2.49
CA ILE A 189 4.54 8.51 -2.04
C ILE A 189 3.04 8.71 -2.26
N GLY A 190 2.29 9.00 -1.19
CA GLY A 190 0.92 9.50 -1.24
C GLY A 190 0.90 10.94 -0.71
N SER A 191 0.58 11.94 -1.54
CA SER A 191 0.68 13.31 -1.07
C SER A 191 -0.25 14.28 -1.79
N GLU A 192 -0.45 15.45 -1.15
CA GLU A 192 -1.14 16.59 -1.78
C GLU A 192 -2.54 16.24 -2.29
N ALA A 193 -3.31 15.49 -1.50
CA ALA A 193 -4.71 15.23 -1.80
C ALA A 193 -5.52 16.52 -1.83
N LEU A 194 -6.46 16.63 -2.74
CA LEU A 194 -7.22 17.84 -3.00
C LEU A 194 -8.34 18.02 -1.97
N ARG A 195 -8.11 18.88 -0.97
CA ARG A 195 -9.07 19.10 0.12
C ARG A 195 -10.36 19.81 -0.32
N LYS A 196 -10.25 20.81 -1.19
CA LYS A 196 -11.38 21.63 -1.68
C LYS A 196 -11.60 21.34 -3.16
N ALA A 197 -12.02 20.13 -3.47
CA ALA A 197 -12.32 19.69 -4.83
C ALA A 197 -13.80 19.31 -4.98
N THR A 198 -14.13 18.62 -6.04
CA THR A 198 -15.50 18.30 -6.47
C THR A 198 -16.21 17.22 -5.64
N HIS A 199 -15.68 16.81 -4.47
CA HIS A 199 -16.29 15.75 -3.67
C HIS A 199 -17.66 16.14 -3.11
N VAL A 200 -18.70 15.31 -3.35
CA VAL A 200 -20.11 15.60 -2.96
C VAL A 200 -20.32 15.78 -1.45
N LYS A 201 -19.49 15.14 -0.63
CA LYS A 201 -19.53 15.30 0.84
C LYS A 201 -18.77 16.53 1.34
N GLY A 202 -18.29 17.40 0.46
CA GLY A 202 -17.50 18.58 0.81
C GLY A 202 -16.02 18.29 0.98
N ALA A 203 -15.34 18.97 1.90
CA ALA A 203 -13.88 18.88 2.07
C ALA A 203 -13.41 17.46 2.38
N HIS A 204 -12.56 16.94 1.52
CA HIS A 204 -11.92 15.60 1.60
C HIS A 204 -10.40 15.72 1.49
N GLY A 205 -9.78 14.93 0.64
CA GLY A 205 -8.33 14.99 0.41
C GLY A 205 -7.55 14.14 1.40
N TYR A 206 -7.72 12.83 1.37
CA TYR A 206 -7.20 11.88 2.36
C TYR A 206 -5.95 11.16 1.88
N GLY A 207 -5.14 10.68 2.83
CA GLY A 207 -3.95 9.88 2.57
C GLY A 207 -4.29 8.50 2.03
N GLY A 208 -5.00 7.68 2.81
CA GLY A 208 -5.44 6.37 2.35
C GLY A 208 -5.95 5.45 3.46
N ASN A 209 -6.70 4.43 3.07
CA ASN A 209 -7.08 3.31 3.90
C ASN A 209 -6.05 2.18 3.76
N TRP A 210 -5.58 1.68 4.92
CA TRP A 210 -4.64 0.57 5.02
C TRP A 210 -5.21 -0.51 5.92
N GLY A 211 -5.11 -1.76 5.50
CA GLY A 211 -5.69 -2.89 6.22
C GLY A 211 -5.57 -4.17 5.41
N GLY A 212 -5.87 -5.32 6.03
CA GLY A 212 -5.91 -6.60 5.35
C GLY A 212 -5.37 -7.77 6.17
N HIS A 213 -5.54 -8.97 5.64
CA HIS A 213 -4.94 -10.18 6.20
C HIS A 213 -3.52 -10.36 5.64
N LYS A 214 -2.51 -10.27 6.52
CA LYS A 214 -1.09 -10.26 6.12
C LYS A 214 -0.80 -9.12 5.13
N ALA A 215 -0.99 -7.88 5.58
CA ALA A 215 -0.73 -6.67 4.83
C ALA A 215 0.47 -5.90 5.40
N SER A 216 1.37 -5.44 4.54
CA SER A 216 2.56 -4.67 4.92
C SER A 216 2.59 -3.33 4.22
N TYR A 217 2.88 -2.27 4.98
CA TYR A 217 3.04 -0.92 4.48
C TYR A 217 4.34 -0.35 5.04
N HIS A 218 5.35 -0.21 4.19
CA HIS A 218 6.66 0.20 4.68
C HIS A 218 7.44 1.09 3.72
N HIS A 219 8.30 1.94 4.29
CA HIS A 219 9.14 2.89 3.55
C HIS A 219 8.32 3.83 2.65
N ASN A 220 7.10 4.16 3.06
CA ASN A 220 6.25 5.09 2.33
C ASN A 220 6.32 6.50 2.95
N LEU A 221 6.06 7.51 2.12
CA LEU A 221 5.80 8.88 2.55
C LEU A 221 4.32 9.20 2.33
N ILE A 222 3.58 9.52 3.39
CA ILE A 222 2.24 10.10 3.28
C ILE A 222 2.30 11.53 3.82
N ALA A 223 1.97 12.50 2.96
CA ALA A 223 2.18 13.90 3.29
C ALA A 223 1.08 14.82 2.74
N HIS A 224 0.86 15.95 3.42
CA HIS A 224 -0.03 17.02 2.95
C HIS A 224 -1.46 16.54 2.65
N CYS A 225 -2.01 15.69 3.51
CA CYS A 225 -3.38 15.19 3.42
C CYS A 225 -4.21 15.70 4.58
N GLU A 226 -5.52 15.86 4.37
CA GLU A 226 -6.42 16.32 5.43
C GLU A 226 -6.49 15.31 6.58
N SER A 227 -6.66 14.02 6.26
CA SER A 227 -6.87 12.95 7.23
C SER A 227 -6.45 11.60 6.62
N ARG A 228 -6.72 10.50 7.32
CA ARG A 228 -6.37 9.13 6.89
C ARG A 228 -4.89 8.98 6.57
N VAL A 229 -4.03 9.28 7.57
CA VAL A 229 -2.58 9.28 7.42
C VAL A 229 -1.95 8.23 8.37
N PRO A 230 -2.22 6.93 8.11
CA PRO A 230 -3.32 6.35 7.36
C PRO A 230 -4.60 6.19 8.20
N ARG A 231 -5.75 5.85 7.59
CA ARG A 231 -6.82 5.16 8.28
C ARG A 231 -6.51 3.67 8.29
N LEU A 232 -6.65 3.03 9.44
CA LEU A 232 -6.64 1.58 9.57
C LEU A 232 -8.06 1.09 9.26
N GLY A 233 -8.28 0.60 8.05
CA GLY A 233 -9.62 0.31 7.52
C GLY A 233 -9.83 -1.19 7.35
N PRO A 234 -10.44 -1.88 8.34
CA PRO A 234 -10.76 -3.28 8.18
C PRO A 234 -11.85 -3.53 7.13
N ARG A 235 -11.83 -4.72 6.57
CA ARG A 235 -12.88 -5.18 5.65
C ARG A 235 -13.48 -6.48 6.16
N PRO A 236 -14.81 -6.71 6.03
CA PRO A 236 -15.44 -7.95 6.48
C PRO A 236 -14.78 -9.20 5.91
N SER A 237 -14.33 -9.15 4.66
CA SER A 237 -13.64 -10.25 3.97
C SER A 237 -12.34 -10.67 4.64
N THR A 238 -11.56 -9.72 5.11
CA THR A 238 -10.25 -9.96 5.73
C THR A 238 -10.33 -10.05 7.25
N LEU A 239 -11.31 -9.42 7.90
CA LEU A 239 -11.60 -9.63 9.32
C LEU A 239 -11.90 -11.10 9.63
N ALA A 240 -12.69 -11.76 8.79
CA ALA A 240 -12.99 -13.18 8.94
C ALA A 240 -11.74 -14.08 8.88
N LEU A 241 -10.65 -13.60 8.27
CA LEU A 241 -9.35 -14.28 8.23
C LEU A 241 -8.41 -13.89 9.38
N GLY A 242 -8.79 -12.91 10.19
CA GLY A 242 -7.94 -12.27 11.19
C GLY A 242 -6.98 -11.27 10.53
N GLU A 243 -7.35 -10.00 10.48
CA GLU A 243 -6.47 -8.97 9.91
C GLU A 243 -5.18 -8.82 10.71
N CYS A 244 -4.06 -8.84 10.00
CA CYS A 244 -2.73 -8.63 10.55
C CYS A 244 -1.99 -7.62 9.66
N VAL A 245 -1.76 -6.42 10.21
CA VAL A 245 -1.24 -5.27 9.47
C VAL A 245 0.10 -4.83 10.05
N ASP A 246 1.09 -4.67 9.20
CA ASP A 246 2.43 -4.25 9.58
C ASP A 246 2.77 -2.90 8.93
N ILE A 247 2.86 -1.85 9.76
CA ILE A 247 3.14 -0.48 9.36
C ILE A 247 4.47 -0.07 9.94
N ARG A 248 5.52 -0.04 9.10
CA ARG A 248 6.87 0.23 9.58
C ARG A 248 7.69 1.13 8.68
N ASN A 249 8.63 1.86 9.27
CA ASN A 249 9.61 2.68 8.55
C ASN A 249 8.96 3.68 7.57
N ASN A 250 7.73 4.14 7.83
CA ASN A 250 7.09 5.16 7.02
C ASN A 250 7.36 6.56 7.57
N VAL A 251 7.18 7.54 6.72
CA VAL A 251 7.16 8.96 7.10
C VAL A 251 5.74 9.50 6.92
N PHE A 252 5.19 10.06 7.98
CA PHE A 252 3.90 10.75 7.98
C PHE A 252 4.14 12.24 8.25
N TYR A 253 3.78 13.09 7.29
CA TYR A 253 4.07 14.51 7.37
C TYR A 253 2.86 15.38 7.10
N ASN A 254 2.69 16.40 7.94
CA ASN A 254 1.78 17.53 7.70
C ASN A 254 0.31 17.12 7.45
N TRP A 255 -0.24 16.24 8.29
CA TRP A 255 -1.68 15.96 8.32
C TRP A 255 -2.44 17.12 8.95
N ALA A 256 -3.66 17.41 8.48
CA ALA A 256 -4.45 18.54 8.99
C ALA A 256 -5.48 18.13 10.06
N GLY A 257 -6.34 17.17 9.76
CA GLY A 257 -7.41 16.73 10.67
C GLY A 257 -7.06 15.54 11.54
N ASN A 258 -6.83 14.38 10.95
CA ASN A 258 -6.41 13.18 11.68
C ASN A 258 -5.17 12.55 11.04
N GLY A 259 -4.25 12.11 11.87
CA GLY A 259 -3.16 11.22 11.49
C GLY A 259 -3.65 9.79 11.31
N CYS A 260 -3.00 8.83 11.99
CA CYS A 260 -3.40 7.44 12.02
C CYS A 260 -4.60 7.24 12.96
N TYR A 261 -5.61 6.46 12.50
CA TYR A 261 -6.78 6.09 13.31
C TYR A 261 -7.55 4.90 12.71
N GLY A 262 -8.47 4.32 13.51
CA GLY A 262 -9.26 3.14 13.14
C GLY A 262 -8.63 1.88 13.73
N GLY A 263 -8.73 0.75 13.06
CA GLY A 263 -8.12 -0.51 13.49
C GLY A 263 -9.07 -1.42 14.24
N GLU A 264 -10.36 -1.20 14.08
CA GLU A 264 -11.42 -1.99 14.70
C GLU A 264 -11.20 -3.50 14.41
N ASP A 265 -10.96 -4.30 15.45
CA ASP A 265 -10.70 -5.76 15.40
C ASP A 265 -9.45 -6.16 14.55
N GLN A 266 -8.54 -5.24 14.27
CA GLN A 266 -7.27 -5.53 13.59
C GLN A 266 -6.12 -5.79 14.56
N HIS A 267 -5.22 -6.69 14.21
CA HIS A 267 -3.89 -6.79 14.84
C HIS A 267 -2.92 -5.91 14.05
N VAL A 268 -2.46 -4.81 14.63
CA VAL A 268 -1.63 -3.83 13.94
C VAL A 268 -0.28 -3.65 14.63
N ASN A 269 0.81 -3.79 13.88
CA ASN A 269 2.14 -3.39 14.29
C ASN A 269 2.45 -2.00 13.75
N ILE A 270 2.74 -1.04 14.62
CA ILE A 270 3.19 0.32 14.26
C ILE A 270 4.61 0.47 14.78
N VAL A 271 5.59 0.32 13.89
CA VAL A 271 7.00 0.19 14.28
C VAL A 271 7.88 1.15 13.49
N ASN A 272 8.72 1.92 14.20
CA ASN A 272 9.77 2.77 13.63
C ASN A 272 9.27 3.74 12.54
N ASN A 273 8.04 4.26 12.67
CA ASN A 273 7.53 5.29 11.77
C ASN A 273 7.90 6.68 12.29
N TYR A 274 8.15 7.61 11.38
CA TYR A 274 8.46 8.99 11.70
C TYR A 274 7.24 9.89 11.46
N TYR A 275 6.74 10.51 12.52
CA TYR A 275 5.60 11.43 12.49
C TYR A 275 6.11 12.87 12.65
N LYS A 276 5.96 13.69 11.60
CA LYS A 276 6.42 15.09 11.59
C LYS A 276 5.25 16.05 11.42
N PRO A 277 4.81 16.73 12.48
CA PRO A 277 3.84 17.82 12.35
C PRO A 277 4.38 18.93 11.43
N GLY A 278 3.57 19.31 10.46
CA GLY A 278 3.86 20.40 9.53
C GLY A 278 2.97 21.62 9.77
N PRO A 279 2.99 22.62 8.87
CA PRO A 279 2.19 23.83 9.02
C PRO A 279 0.69 23.59 9.20
N ALA A 280 0.10 22.65 8.44
CA ALA A 280 -1.31 22.31 8.59
C ALA A 280 -1.59 21.59 9.92
N THR A 281 -0.74 20.65 10.32
CA THR A 281 -0.86 19.94 11.60
C THR A 281 -0.84 20.88 12.78
N LYS A 282 0.00 21.91 12.74
CA LYS A 282 0.14 22.91 13.82
C LYS A 282 -1.12 23.77 14.02
N GLN A 283 -2.04 23.80 13.06
CA GLN A 283 -3.33 24.46 13.17
C GLN A 283 -4.39 23.59 13.84
N ALA A 284 -4.17 22.28 13.93
CA ALA A 284 -5.06 21.35 14.61
C ALA A 284 -4.95 21.45 16.14
N SER A 285 -5.85 20.78 16.86
CA SER A 285 -5.77 20.69 18.31
C SER A 285 -4.47 20.00 18.77
N LYS A 286 -4.01 20.32 19.98
CA LYS A 286 -2.83 19.67 20.58
C LYS A 286 -2.92 18.14 20.54
N GLN A 287 -4.09 17.59 20.81
CA GLN A 287 -4.32 16.16 20.74
C GLN A 287 -4.02 15.59 19.36
N VAL A 288 -4.43 16.26 18.29
CA VAL A 288 -4.18 15.82 16.90
C VAL A 288 -2.69 15.97 16.54
N GLN A 289 -2.05 17.05 17.00
CA GLN A 289 -0.64 17.34 16.71
C GLN A 289 0.30 16.25 17.22
N TYR A 290 0.03 15.70 18.41
CA TYR A 290 0.95 14.80 19.12
C TYR A 290 0.48 13.35 19.20
N ARG A 291 -0.67 13.03 18.61
CA ARG A 291 -1.22 11.67 18.60
C ARG A 291 -0.62 10.87 17.44
N ILE A 292 0.01 9.74 17.77
CA ILE A 292 0.54 8.79 16.77
C ILE A 292 -0.63 8.01 16.14
N ALA A 293 -1.48 7.40 16.99
CA ALA A 293 -2.63 6.64 16.52
C ALA A 293 -3.84 6.85 17.46
N LYS A 294 -5.04 6.68 16.91
CA LYS A 294 -6.30 6.56 17.64
C LYS A 294 -6.98 5.26 17.20
N VAL A 295 -6.76 4.23 17.97
CA VAL A 295 -7.36 2.90 17.82
C VAL A 295 -8.41 2.67 18.87
#